data_d5af127ae03dc67135e0fdac4c3d9845
#
_entry.id   d5af127ae03dc67135e0fdac4c3d9845
#
_cell.length_a   1.000
_cell.length_b   1.000
_cell.length_c   1.000
_cell.angle_alpha   90.00
_cell.angle_beta   90.00
_cell.angle_gamma   90.00
#
_symmetry.space_group_name_H-M   'P 1'
#
loop_
_entity.id
_entity.type
_entity.pdbx_description
1 polymer ?
#
loop_
_entity_poly.entity_id
_entity_poly.type
_entity_poly.pdbx_seq_one_letter_code
_entity_poly.pdbx_strand_id
1 'polypeptide(L)'
;MKNIAENVVRIEAEALRALADRIAGPMARDFERAIDLLYGCAGRVVVTGMGKSGLIARKVAATLSSTGTPALYLHPAEAMHGDLGMIVRGDAVVAMSASGETAEILQLLATIKRLGVPLITFTCDDLYSASASDRRRSTLVQAADVALDCSVTSEACSFGLAPTASTTTMLALGDALAVALSQKRGFKEEDFANLHPGGKLGKRLTRVSALMHCGDALPSVFLSTTISQVIYEMSRKALGMTTVVEAGKLVGVISDGDLRRLLERHGKEVFDLTAGQCMTRGPKTIGPDSFAIAALDVMEQKKITSLPVVDGAGNLLGVLHLHDLWGTQMV
;
A
#
# COMPACT_ATOMS: atom_id res chain seq x y z
N MET A 1 6.98 38.19 -6.64
CA MET A 1 6.68 36.95 -5.88
C MET A 1 6.46 35.77 -6.80
N LYS A 2 5.54 35.82 -7.80
CA LYS A 2 5.25 34.70 -8.73
C LYS A 2 6.53 34.18 -9.41
N ASN A 3 7.35 35.02 -9.97
CA ASN A 3 8.60 34.64 -10.67
C ASN A 3 9.62 33.97 -9.72
N ILE A 4 9.65 34.36 -8.44
CA ILE A 4 10.52 33.73 -7.45
C ILE A 4 10.04 32.31 -7.17
N ALA A 5 8.74 32.15 -6.92
CA ALA A 5 8.16 30.84 -6.67
C ALA A 5 8.34 29.89 -7.86
N GLU A 6 8.12 30.37 -9.09
CA GLU A 6 8.34 29.60 -10.31
C GLU A 6 9.82 29.17 -10.43
N ASN A 7 10.77 30.08 -10.17
CA ASN A 7 12.19 29.78 -10.24
C ASN A 7 12.62 28.72 -9.23
N VAL A 8 12.09 28.74 -8.01
CA VAL A 8 12.35 27.69 -7.00
C VAL A 8 11.96 26.33 -7.54
N VAL A 9 10.75 26.20 -8.07
CA VAL A 9 10.26 24.92 -8.61
C VAL A 9 11.08 24.46 -9.81
N ARG A 10 11.54 25.39 -10.67
CA ARG A 10 12.39 25.07 -11.82
C ARG A 10 13.76 24.54 -11.40
N ILE A 11 14.40 25.14 -10.40
CA ILE A 11 15.69 24.69 -9.85
C ILE A 11 15.54 23.26 -9.28
N GLU A 12 14.50 23.01 -8.49
CA GLU A 12 14.25 21.66 -7.95
C GLU A 12 13.96 20.64 -9.05
N ALA A 13 13.17 20.98 -10.06
CA ALA A 13 12.90 20.12 -11.20
C ALA A 13 14.15 19.78 -12.00
N GLU A 14 15.07 20.72 -12.18
CA GLU A 14 16.35 20.46 -12.86
C GLU A 14 17.24 19.54 -12.02
N ALA A 15 17.29 19.74 -10.70
CA ALA A 15 18.02 18.86 -9.79
C ALA A 15 17.49 17.41 -9.85
N LEU A 16 16.17 17.22 -9.98
CA LEU A 16 15.56 15.89 -10.15
C LEU A 16 15.91 15.26 -11.50
N ARG A 17 15.98 16.03 -12.60
CA ARG A 17 16.43 15.50 -13.91
C ARG A 17 17.88 15.04 -13.83
N ALA A 18 18.75 15.87 -13.25
CA ALA A 18 20.15 15.52 -13.05
C ALA A 18 20.32 14.26 -12.17
N LEU A 19 19.49 14.07 -11.14
CA LEU A 19 19.46 12.86 -10.34
C LEU A 19 19.05 11.64 -11.18
N ALA A 20 18.00 11.76 -12.00
CA ALA A 20 17.54 10.67 -12.88
C ALA A 20 18.62 10.26 -13.86
N ASP A 21 19.32 11.22 -14.48
CA ASP A 21 20.44 10.96 -15.40
C ASP A 21 21.61 10.27 -14.69
N ARG A 22 21.91 10.63 -13.44
CA ARG A 22 22.92 9.93 -12.62
C ARG A 22 22.53 8.49 -12.34
N ILE A 23 21.27 8.24 -11.94
CA ILE A 23 20.78 6.87 -11.69
C ILE A 23 20.84 6.04 -12.97
N ALA A 24 20.46 6.60 -14.11
CA ALA A 24 20.50 5.91 -15.40
C ALA A 24 21.94 5.69 -15.93
N GLY A 25 22.89 6.47 -15.45
CA GLY A 25 24.28 6.50 -15.94
C GLY A 25 25.31 6.12 -14.87
N PRO A 26 26.12 7.09 -14.38
CA PRO A 26 27.30 6.80 -13.57
C PRO A 26 26.98 6.19 -12.19
N MET A 27 25.81 6.45 -11.61
CA MET A 27 25.38 5.92 -10.31
C MET A 27 24.66 4.56 -10.41
N ALA A 28 24.34 4.05 -11.61
CA ALA A 28 23.49 2.87 -11.80
C ALA A 28 23.98 1.65 -10.98
N ARG A 29 25.29 1.36 -11.04
CA ARG A 29 25.87 0.23 -10.31
C ARG A 29 25.75 0.37 -8.78
N ASP A 30 25.98 1.57 -8.26
CA ASP A 30 25.89 1.83 -6.83
C ASP A 30 24.43 1.80 -6.36
N PHE A 31 23.51 2.28 -7.18
CA PHE A 31 22.07 2.19 -6.91
C PHE A 31 21.58 0.73 -6.84
N GLU A 32 21.97 -0.10 -7.81
CA GLU A 32 21.66 -1.54 -7.79
C GLU A 32 22.27 -2.24 -6.58
N ARG A 33 23.52 -1.92 -6.23
CA ARG A 33 24.18 -2.47 -5.05
C ARG A 33 23.48 -2.05 -3.74
N ALA A 34 22.99 -0.81 -3.65
CA ALA A 34 22.20 -0.36 -2.51
C ALA A 34 20.90 -1.18 -2.37
N ILE A 35 20.19 -1.43 -3.49
CA ILE A 35 19.01 -2.29 -3.50
C ILE A 35 19.37 -3.71 -3.05
N ASP A 36 20.49 -4.27 -3.51
CA ASP A 36 20.91 -5.63 -3.14
C ASP A 36 21.20 -5.74 -1.64
N LEU A 37 21.90 -4.77 -1.06
CA LEU A 37 22.16 -4.71 0.38
C LEU A 37 20.85 -4.62 1.19
N LEU A 38 19.91 -3.79 0.77
CA LEU A 38 18.62 -3.66 1.43
C LEU A 38 17.73 -4.90 1.23
N TYR A 39 17.80 -5.54 0.08
CA TYR A 39 17.07 -6.78 -0.19
C TYR A 39 17.58 -7.94 0.67
N GLY A 40 18.90 -8.03 0.86
CA GLY A 40 19.54 -9.04 1.71
C GLY A 40 19.44 -8.75 3.22
N CYS A 41 18.90 -7.59 3.63
CA CYS A 41 18.71 -7.24 5.03
C CYS A 41 17.70 -8.19 5.69
N ALA A 42 18.15 -8.95 6.69
CA ALA A 42 17.31 -9.88 7.42
C ALA A 42 16.51 -9.21 8.58
N GLY A 43 16.98 -8.03 9.02
CA GLY A 43 16.36 -7.22 10.06
C GLY A 43 15.56 -6.06 9.48
N ARG A 44 15.80 -4.86 10.03
CA ARG A 44 15.12 -3.63 9.64
C ARG A 44 16.08 -2.66 8.94
N VAL A 45 15.53 -1.78 8.14
CA VAL A 45 16.27 -0.64 7.59
C VAL A 45 16.19 0.52 8.59
N VAL A 46 17.32 0.88 9.20
CA VAL A 46 17.42 2.02 10.09
C VAL A 46 17.81 3.24 9.28
N VAL A 47 16.89 4.20 9.14
CA VAL A 47 17.14 5.44 8.40
C VAL A 47 17.47 6.55 9.39
N THR A 48 18.56 7.29 9.16
CA THR A 48 19.01 8.34 10.07
C THR A 48 19.41 9.61 9.32
N GLY A 49 19.29 10.76 9.96
CA GLY A 49 19.63 12.08 9.43
C GLY A 49 19.32 13.16 10.44
N MET A 50 19.95 14.34 10.30
CA MET A 50 19.79 15.48 11.19
C MET A 50 19.09 16.65 10.50
N GLY A 51 18.31 17.43 11.24
CA GLY A 51 17.64 18.63 10.73
C GLY A 51 16.69 18.34 9.57
N LYS A 52 16.83 19.05 8.44
CA LYS A 52 15.99 18.85 7.25
C LYS A 52 16.22 17.46 6.61
N SER A 53 17.47 16.99 6.55
CA SER A 53 17.76 15.62 6.08
C SER A 53 17.12 14.57 7.00
N GLY A 54 17.00 14.85 8.31
CA GLY A 54 16.30 13.98 9.27
C GLY A 54 14.79 13.90 9.02
N LEU A 55 14.15 15.00 8.60
CA LEU A 55 12.74 14.99 8.20
C LEU A 55 12.53 14.13 6.94
N ILE A 56 13.44 14.23 5.97
CA ILE A 56 13.44 13.39 4.78
C ILE A 56 13.68 11.91 5.15
N ALA A 57 14.67 11.63 6.02
CA ALA A 57 14.96 10.29 6.52
C ALA A 57 13.75 9.64 7.18
N ARG A 58 13.00 10.40 7.98
CA ARG A 58 11.75 9.94 8.62
C ARG A 58 10.69 9.58 7.57
N LYS A 59 10.54 10.42 6.52
CA LYS A 59 9.61 10.13 5.42
C LYS A 59 10.04 8.88 4.64
N VAL A 60 11.32 8.71 4.35
CA VAL A 60 11.84 7.53 3.63
C VAL A 60 11.65 6.25 4.44
N ALA A 61 11.88 6.28 5.76
CA ALA A 61 11.57 5.15 6.64
C ALA A 61 10.08 4.76 6.59
N ALA A 62 9.19 5.75 6.61
CA ALA A 62 7.76 5.52 6.49
C ALA A 62 7.38 4.92 5.12
N THR A 63 8.00 5.41 4.02
CA THR A 63 7.77 4.87 2.67
C THR A 63 8.23 3.42 2.56
N LEU A 64 9.44 3.09 3.05
CA LEU A 64 9.95 1.71 3.10
C LEU A 64 8.98 0.79 3.85
N SER A 65 8.52 1.21 5.03
CA SER A 65 7.58 0.42 5.84
C SER A 65 6.25 0.21 5.11
N SER A 66 5.71 1.25 4.46
CA SER A 66 4.45 1.18 3.74
C SER A 66 4.53 0.42 2.41
N THR A 67 5.74 0.15 1.92
CA THR A 67 6.01 -0.62 0.70
C THR A 67 6.63 -1.99 0.97
N GLY A 68 6.45 -2.53 2.20
CA GLY A 68 6.77 -3.90 2.55
C GLY A 68 8.19 -4.14 3.05
N THR A 69 8.99 -3.09 3.31
CA THR A 69 10.30 -3.23 3.93
C THR A 69 10.26 -2.68 5.36
N PRO A 70 10.41 -3.51 6.40
CA PRO A 70 10.43 -3.03 7.78
C PRO A 70 11.52 -1.98 7.97
N ALA A 71 11.14 -0.76 8.35
CA ALA A 71 12.08 0.34 8.54
C ALA A 71 11.69 1.20 9.74
N LEU A 72 12.68 1.88 10.31
CA LEU A 72 12.48 2.86 11.37
C LEU A 72 13.41 4.06 11.18
N TYR A 73 13.00 5.19 11.75
CA TYR A 73 13.84 6.37 11.84
C TYR A 73 14.56 6.41 13.17
N LEU A 74 15.89 6.60 13.16
CA LEU A 74 16.72 6.82 14.34
C LEU A 74 17.24 8.26 14.32
N HIS A 75 16.89 9.05 15.34
CA HIS A 75 17.43 10.38 15.50
C HIS A 75 18.88 10.31 16.01
N PRO A 76 19.89 10.90 15.29
CA PRO A 76 21.28 10.69 15.65
C PRO A 76 21.64 11.19 17.04
N ALA A 77 21.06 12.31 17.50
CA ALA A 77 21.31 12.82 18.84
C ALA A 77 20.72 11.91 19.93
N GLU A 78 19.51 11.38 19.76
CA GLU A 78 18.89 10.46 20.73
C GLU A 78 19.64 9.13 20.76
N ALA A 79 20.22 8.71 19.63
CA ALA A 79 21.06 7.53 19.56
C ALA A 79 22.20 7.57 20.57
N MET A 80 22.83 8.73 20.78
CA MET A 80 23.91 8.91 21.74
C MET A 80 23.46 8.84 23.21
N HIS A 81 22.16 8.91 23.46
CA HIS A 81 21.55 8.85 24.80
C HIS A 81 20.84 7.52 25.10
N GLY A 82 21.08 6.47 24.28
CA GLY A 82 20.58 5.12 24.53
C GLY A 82 19.95 4.43 23.33
N ASP A 83 19.41 5.20 22.36
CA ASP A 83 18.69 4.62 21.21
C ASP A 83 19.61 3.91 20.19
N LEU A 84 20.94 3.93 20.39
CA LEU A 84 21.86 3.06 19.63
C LEU A 84 21.50 1.58 19.72
N GLY A 85 20.85 1.16 20.81
CA GLY A 85 20.31 -0.19 20.96
C GLY A 85 19.23 -0.58 19.93
N MET A 86 18.69 0.39 19.20
CA MET A 86 17.74 0.14 18.11
C MET A 86 18.42 -0.48 16.87
N ILE A 87 19.76 -0.34 16.73
CA ILE A 87 20.52 -0.97 15.65
C ILE A 87 21.04 -2.32 16.15
N VAL A 88 20.65 -3.39 15.47
CA VAL A 88 21.05 -4.74 15.80
C VAL A 88 21.70 -5.47 14.61
N ARG A 89 22.35 -6.57 14.85
CA ARG A 89 22.91 -7.42 13.78
C ARG A 89 21.80 -7.90 12.85
N GLY A 90 22.03 -7.82 11.55
CA GLY A 90 21.06 -8.17 10.51
C GLY A 90 20.27 -6.97 9.99
N ASP A 91 20.36 -5.80 10.64
CA ASP A 91 19.82 -4.55 10.11
C ASP A 91 20.70 -4.01 8.96
N ALA A 92 20.21 -2.98 8.28
CA ALA A 92 20.97 -2.13 7.37
C ALA A 92 20.73 -0.66 7.75
N VAL A 93 21.73 0.20 7.57
CA VAL A 93 21.63 1.63 7.91
C VAL A 93 21.63 2.45 6.62
N VAL A 94 20.71 3.42 6.51
CA VAL A 94 20.70 4.47 5.50
C VAL A 94 20.91 5.81 6.20
N ALA A 95 22.07 6.44 6.01
CA ALA A 95 22.42 7.70 6.63
C ALA A 95 22.37 8.85 5.63
N MET A 96 21.64 9.94 5.98
CA MET A 96 21.41 11.10 5.13
C MET A 96 22.07 12.35 5.71
N SER A 97 23.06 12.87 4.99
CA SER A 97 23.75 14.11 5.34
C SER A 97 24.28 14.80 4.10
N ALA A 98 23.79 16.00 3.79
CA ALA A 98 24.25 16.74 2.61
C ALA A 98 25.78 16.99 2.63
N SER A 99 26.33 17.36 3.78
CA SER A 99 27.78 17.59 3.94
C SER A 99 28.60 16.29 4.11
N GLY A 100 27.96 15.18 4.51
CA GLY A 100 28.63 13.98 4.93
C GLY A 100 29.53 14.10 6.17
N GLU A 101 29.46 15.26 6.88
CA GLU A 101 30.32 15.63 8.03
C GLU A 101 29.49 15.99 9.27
N THR A 102 28.19 15.60 9.32
CA THR A 102 27.35 15.86 10.49
C THR A 102 27.84 15.08 11.68
N ALA A 103 28.33 15.79 12.72
CA ALA A 103 29.01 15.19 13.87
C ALA A 103 28.21 14.09 14.56
N GLU A 104 26.91 14.30 14.76
CA GLU A 104 26.01 13.33 15.42
C GLU A 104 25.85 12.04 14.59
N ILE A 105 25.86 12.13 13.26
CA ILE A 105 25.80 10.95 12.40
C ILE A 105 27.14 10.21 12.39
N LEU A 106 28.27 10.94 12.37
CA LEU A 106 29.61 10.33 12.41
C LEU A 106 29.85 9.54 13.68
N GLN A 107 29.27 9.94 14.82
CA GLN A 107 29.35 9.20 16.09
C GLN A 107 28.69 7.80 15.99
N LEU A 108 27.74 7.59 15.10
CA LEU A 108 27.09 6.27 14.91
C LEU A 108 28.02 5.26 14.21
N LEU A 109 29.01 5.74 13.45
CA LEU A 109 29.87 4.89 12.59
C LEU A 109 30.61 3.80 13.38
N ALA A 110 31.09 4.11 14.58
CA ALA A 110 31.78 3.14 15.42
C ALA A 110 30.87 1.94 15.80
N THR A 111 29.60 2.21 16.10
CA THR A 111 28.62 1.16 16.41
C THR A 111 28.21 0.40 15.16
N ILE A 112 27.94 1.06 14.05
CA ILE A 112 27.61 0.45 12.75
C ILE A 112 28.71 -0.54 12.34
N LYS A 113 29.98 -0.11 12.39
CA LYS A 113 31.12 -0.96 12.08
C LYS A 113 31.27 -2.14 13.04
N ARG A 114 31.12 -1.92 14.35
CA ARG A 114 31.21 -2.97 15.37
C ARG A 114 30.14 -4.05 15.18
N LEU A 115 28.94 -3.67 14.79
CA LEU A 115 27.83 -4.59 14.53
C LEU A 115 27.94 -5.30 13.19
N GLY A 116 28.77 -4.77 12.25
CA GLY A 116 28.93 -5.31 10.91
C GLY A 116 27.67 -5.16 10.05
N VAL A 117 26.88 -4.11 10.29
CA VAL A 117 25.67 -3.83 9.51
C VAL A 117 26.04 -2.99 8.29
N PRO A 118 25.43 -3.24 7.11
CA PRO A 118 25.67 -2.47 5.90
C PRO A 118 25.28 -0.99 6.08
N LEU A 119 26.10 -0.09 5.56
CA LEU A 119 25.90 1.35 5.57
C LEU A 119 25.75 1.89 4.15
N ILE A 120 24.57 2.43 3.85
CA ILE A 120 24.29 3.18 2.63
C ILE A 120 24.20 4.66 3.01
N THR A 121 24.77 5.54 2.20
CA THR A 121 24.76 6.99 2.51
C THR A 121 24.19 7.80 1.35
N PHE A 122 23.44 8.86 1.70
CA PHE A 122 23.01 9.91 0.78
C PHE A 122 23.73 11.19 1.14
N THR A 123 24.60 11.66 0.25
CA THR A 123 25.41 12.87 0.45
C THR A 123 25.38 13.75 -0.81
N CYS A 124 25.88 14.99 -0.69
CA CYS A 124 26.05 15.88 -1.83
C CYS A 124 27.54 16.06 -2.17
N ASP A 125 28.27 14.96 -2.19
CA ASP A 125 29.74 14.95 -2.43
C ASP A 125 30.12 15.08 -3.92
N ASP A 126 29.16 15.15 -4.85
CA ASP A 126 29.40 15.21 -6.29
C ASP A 126 30.35 14.09 -6.76
N LEU A 127 29.96 12.84 -6.47
CA LEU A 127 30.82 11.65 -6.60
C LEU A 127 31.16 11.28 -8.04
N TYR A 128 30.39 11.76 -9.01
CA TYR A 128 30.46 11.32 -10.41
C TYR A 128 30.84 12.43 -11.38
N SER A 129 31.20 13.64 -10.90
CA SER A 129 31.70 14.70 -11.78
C SER A 129 33.10 14.42 -12.26
N ALA A 130 33.52 15.05 -13.36
CA ALA A 130 34.89 14.92 -13.91
C ALA A 130 35.99 15.38 -12.92
N SER A 131 35.61 16.25 -11.93
CA SER A 131 36.50 16.73 -10.87
C SER A 131 36.42 15.91 -9.57
N ALA A 132 35.67 14.81 -9.57
CA ALA A 132 35.44 14.01 -8.35
C ALA A 132 36.74 13.34 -7.85
N SER A 133 37.69 13.01 -8.75
CA SER A 133 38.97 12.41 -8.38
C SER A 133 39.85 13.34 -7.53
N ASP A 134 39.70 14.66 -7.68
CA ASP A 134 40.54 15.66 -7.03
C ASP A 134 39.93 16.17 -5.72
N ARG A 135 38.69 15.80 -5.42
CA ARG A 135 37.99 16.25 -4.21
C ARG A 135 38.10 15.22 -3.08
N ARG A 136 38.39 15.71 -1.88
CA ARG A 136 38.33 14.87 -0.68
C ARG A 136 36.87 14.46 -0.41
N ARG A 137 36.61 13.18 -0.44
CA ARG A 137 35.29 12.61 -0.07
C ARG A 137 35.01 12.84 1.42
N SER A 138 33.76 13.09 1.76
CA SER A 138 33.34 13.23 3.15
C SER A 138 33.61 11.96 3.97
N THR A 139 33.70 12.12 5.29
CA THR A 139 33.92 11.01 6.23
C THR A 139 32.81 9.96 6.13
N LEU A 140 31.58 10.40 5.92
CA LEU A 140 30.44 9.49 5.78
C LEU A 140 30.53 8.62 4.50
N VAL A 141 30.91 9.21 3.39
CA VAL A 141 31.16 8.51 2.12
C VAL A 141 32.28 7.48 2.25
N GLN A 142 33.40 7.87 2.90
CA GLN A 142 34.52 6.94 3.10
C GLN A 142 34.18 5.75 4.00
N ALA A 143 33.21 5.90 4.90
CA ALA A 143 32.77 4.83 5.81
C ALA A 143 31.70 3.92 5.19
N ALA A 144 31.06 4.33 4.10
CA ALA A 144 29.92 3.66 3.50
C ALA A 144 30.31 2.41 2.71
N ASP A 145 29.46 1.39 2.74
CA ASP A 145 29.51 0.27 1.80
C ASP A 145 29.04 0.69 0.41
N VAL A 146 28.04 1.60 0.36
CA VAL A 146 27.54 2.25 -0.86
C VAL A 146 27.23 3.71 -0.57
N ALA A 147 27.75 4.61 -1.39
CA ALA A 147 27.43 6.04 -1.33
C ALA A 147 26.62 6.45 -2.56
N LEU A 148 25.47 7.08 -2.33
CA LEU A 148 24.58 7.59 -3.36
C LEU A 148 24.61 9.12 -3.35
N ASP A 149 24.84 9.70 -4.50
CA ASP A 149 25.07 11.12 -4.69
C ASP A 149 23.77 11.88 -4.93
N CYS A 150 23.44 12.79 -4.00
CA CYS A 150 22.33 13.73 -4.05
C CYS A 150 22.79 15.16 -4.37
N SER A 151 23.99 15.34 -4.90
CA SER A 151 24.53 16.67 -5.20
C SER A 151 23.63 17.45 -6.15
N VAL A 152 23.57 18.76 -5.94
CA VAL A 152 22.79 19.72 -6.73
C VAL A 152 23.69 20.87 -7.16
N THR A 153 23.38 21.48 -8.29
CA THR A 153 24.16 22.62 -8.80
C THR A 153 23.97 23.84 -7.92
N SER A 154 22.78 24.04 -7.38
CA SER A 154 22.44 25.15 -6.47
C SER A 154 21.21 24.82 -5.65
N GLU A 155 21.14 25.41 -4.46
CA GLU A 155 19.91 25.48 -3.70
C GLU A 155 19.00 26.57 -4.26
N ALA A 156 17.68 26.40 -4.12
CA ALA A 156 16.71 27.35 -4.68
C ALA A 156 16.50 28.60 -3.83
N CYS A 157 17.15 28.72 -2.65
CA CYS A 157 17.07 29.93 -1.84
C CYS A 157 18.11 30.94 -2.27
N SER A 158 17.78 32.23 -2.12
CA SER A 158 18.60 33.38 -2.60
C SER A 158 20.02 33.42 -2.03
N PHE A 159 20.26 32.84 -0.86
CA PHE A 159 21.57 32.79 -0.21
C PHE A 159 22.26 31.44 -0.34
N GLY A 160 21.62 30.44 -0.98
CA GLY A 160 22.17 29.08 -1.08
C GLY A 160 22.28 28.31 0.25
N LEU A 161 21.72 28.87 1.35
CA LEU A 161 21.89 28.35 2.71
C LEU A 161 20.79 27.38 3.16
N ALA A 162 19.57 27.57 2.67
CA ALA A 162 18.45 26.71 3.05
C ALA A 162 18.41 25.49 2.13
N PRO A 163 18.53 24.25 2.66
CA PRO A 163 18.36 23.04 1.86
C PRO A 163 16.95 22.98 1.25
N THR A 164 16.90 22.94 -0.07
CA THR A 164 15.69 22.88 -0.90
C THR A 164 15.87 21.82 -1.96
N ALA A 165 16.61 22.10 -3.04
CA ALA A 165 16.90 21.14 -4.10
C ALA A 165 17.62 19.89 -3.58
N SER A 166 18.58 20.03 -2.66
CA SER A 166 19.28 18.89 -2.04
C SER A 166 18.33 17.98 -1.25
N THR A 167 17.39 18.54 -0.50
CA THR A 167 16.40 17.74 0.23
C THR A 167 15.38 17.09 -0.69
N THR A 168 15.00 17.76 -1.78
CA THR A 168 14.12 17.23 -2.82
C THR A 168 14.77 16.05 -3.55
N THR A 169 16.06 16.12 -3.88
CA THR A 169 16.80 14.99 -4.48
C THR A 169 16.95 13.82 -3.50
N MET A 170 17.25 14.07 -2.22
CA MET A 170 17.31 13.01 -1.19
C MET A 170 15.96 12.29 -1.04
N LEU A 171 14.86 13.04 -1.06
CA LEU A 171 13.53 12.50 -1.00
C LEU A 171 13.23 11.60 -2.19
N ALA A 172 13.47 12.10 -3.41
CA ALA A 172 13.23 11.36 -4.65
C ALA A 172 14.08 10.09 -4.75
N LEU A 173 15.36 10.16 -4.34
CA LEU A 173 16.24 8.99 -4.30
C LEU A 173 15.76 7.94 -3.29
N GLY A 174 15.29 8.38 -2.12
CA GLY A 174 14.71 7.49 -1.11
C GLY A 174 13.44 6.79 -1.59
N ASP A 175 12.59 7.52 -2.30
CA ASP A 175 11.39 6.95 -2.92
C ASP A 175 11.75 5.97 -4.05
N ALA A 176 12.73 6.30 -4.88
CA ALA A 176 13.23 5.41 -5.93
C ALA A 176 13.76 4.09 -5.35
N LEU A 177 14.54 4.14 -4.25
CA LEU A 177 15.00 2.94 -3.55
C LEU A 177 13.84 2.13 -2.97
N ALA A 178 12.88 2.77 -2.30
CA ALA A 178 11.75 2.09 -1.68
C ALA A 178 10.88 1.38 -2.73
N VAL A 179 10.59 2.04 -3.85
CA VAL A 179 9.80 1.47 -4.95
C VAL A 179 10.55 0.33 -5.65
N ALA A 180 11.82 0.52 -5.98
CA ALA A 180 12.62 -0.53 -6.63
C ALA A 180 12.78 -1.77 -5.72
N LEU A 181 12.99 -1.56 -4.41
CA LEU A 181 13.09 -2.64 -3.43
C LEU A 181 11.75 -3.38 -3.27
N SER A 182 10.64 -2.65 -3.24
CA SER A 182 9.28 -3.19 -3.20
C SER A 182 9.01 -4.11 -4.40
N GLN A 183 9.34 -3.66 -5.62
CA GLN A 183 9.22 -4.47 -6.83
C GLN A 183 10.10 -5.72 -6.77
N LYS A 184 11.35 -5.58 -6.31
CA LYS A 184 12.28 -6.71 -6.16
C LYS A 184 11.80 -7.74 -5.14
N ARG A 185 11.09 -7.31 -4.08
CA ARG A 185 10.44 -8.18 -3.09
C ARG A 185 9.14 -8.82 -3.59
N GLY A 186 8.63 -8.42 -4.75
CA GLY A 186 7.36 -8.89 -5.29
C GLY A 186 6.14 -8.41 -4.48
N PHE A 187 6.25 -7.24 -3.85
CA PHE A 187 5.19 -6.60 -3.06
C PHE A 187 3.98 -6.30 -3.95
N LYS A 188 2.78 -6.70 -3.51
CA LYS A 188 1.54 -6.62 -4.28
C LYS A 188 0.57 -5.61 -3.67
N GLU A 189 -0.48 -5.28 -4.43
CA GLU A 189 -1.58 -4.42 -3.93
C GLU A 189 -2.23 -4.99 -2.67
N GLU A 190 -2.33 -6.31 -2.56
CA GLU A 190 -2.86 -7.00 -1.38
C GLU A 190 -2.03 -6.73 -0.13
N ASP A 191 -0.69 -6.74 -0.28
CA ASP A 191 0.23 -6.45 0.82
C ASP A 191 0.09 -4.98 1.26
N PHE A 192 -0.07 -4.07 0.28
CA PHE A 192 -0.32 -2.66 0.56
C PHE A 192 -1.63 -2.45 1.33
N ALA A 193 -2.70 -3.14 0.96
CA ALA A 193 -3.98 -3.09 1.65
C ALA A 193 -3.86 -3.55 3.11
N ASN A 194 -3.15 -4.64 3.35
CA ASN A 194 -2.91 -5.19 4.69
C ASN A 194 -2.15 -4.20 5.59
N LEU A 195 -1.24 -3.40 5.02
CA LEU A 195 -0.49 -2.38 5.75
C LEU A 195 -1.27 -1.06 5.94
N HIS A 196 -2.36 -0.84 5.19
CA HIS A 196 -3.16 0.40 5.21
C HIS A 196 -4.67 0.15 5.45
N PRO A 197 -5.06 -0.58 6.53
CA PRO A 197 -6.45 -1.01 6.71
C PRO A 197 -7.45 0.16 6.88
N GLY A 198 -7.00 1.31 7.36
CA GLY A 198 -7.84 2.50 7.56
C GLY A 198 -7.96 3.43 6.34
N GLY A 199 -7.16 3.25 5.30
CA GLY A 199 -7.16 4.12 4.12
C GLY A 199 -8.25 3.74 3.10
N LYS A 200 -8.66 4.70 2.24
CA LYS A 200 -9.60 4.43 1.13
C LYS A 200 -9.16 3.24 0.26
N LEU A 201 -7.85 3.11 0.01
CA LEU A 201 -7.32 2.02 -0.79
C LEU A 201 -7.39 0.66 -0.06
N GLY A 202 -7.06 0.61 1.25
CA GLY A 202 -7.20 -0.61 2.05
C GLY A 202 -8.64 -1.11 2.09
N LYS A 203 -9.60 -0.18 2.20
CA LYS A 203 -11.03 -0.51 2.17
C LYS A 203 -11.49 -1.07 0.81
N ARG A 204 -10.98 -0.55 -0.31
CA ARG A 204 -11.27 -1.05 -1.68
C ARG A 204 -10.75 -2.47 -1.92
N LEU A 205 -9.67 -2.83 -1.25
CA LEU A 205 -9.00 -4.12 -1.31
C LEU A 205 -9.45 -5.08 -0.19
N THR A 206 -10.48 -4.71 0.58
CA THR A 206 -11.14 -5.63 1.52
C THR A 206 -11.72 -6.81 0.74
N ARG A 207 -11.49 -8.04 1.21
CA ARG A 207 -12.04 -9.24 0.56
C ARG A 207 -13.54 -9.35 0.83
N VAL A 208 -14.26 -9.89 -0.13
CA VAL A 208 -15.70 -10.18 -0.03
C VAL A 208 -15.99 -11.07 1.19
N SER A 209 -15.13 -12.05 1.48
CA SER A 209 -15.26 -12.93 2.65
C SER A 209 -15.25 -12.21 4.00
N ALA A 210 -14.67 -11.02 4.09
CA ALA A 210 -14.65 -10.21 5.32
C ALA A 210 -15.91 -9.34 5.49
N LEU A 211 -16.71 -9.17 4.44
CA LEU A 211 -17.89 -8.29 4.43
C LEU A 211 -19.21 -9.06 4.26
N MET A 212 -19.17 -10.28 3.74
CA MET A 212 -20.36 -11.08 3.43
C MET A 212 -21.10 -11.51 4.68
N HIS A 213 -22.41 -11.59 4.60
CA HIS A 213 -23.26 -12.23 5.58
C HIS A 213 -23.19 -13.76 5.41
N CYS A 214 -22.86 -14.48 6.49
CA CYS A 214 -22.73 -15.93 6.51
C CYS A 214 -23.40 -16.55 7.74
N GLY A 215 -23.49 -17.87 7.81
CA GLY A 215 -24.11 -18.59 8.93
C GLY A 215 -25.56 -18.16 9.15
N ASP A 216 -25.89 -17.79 10.39
CA ASP A 216 -27.27 -17.37 10.74
C ASP A 216 -27.71 -16.07 10.07
N ALA A 217 -26.79 -15.23 9.57
CA ALA A 217 -27.10 -14.01 8.84
C ALA A 217 -27.40 -14.26 7.34
N LEU A 218 -27.10 -15.45 6.82
CA LEU A 218 -27.29 -15.80 5.42
C LEU A 218 -28.77 -16.08 5.12
N PRO A 219 -29.44 -15.31 4.21
CA PRO A 219 -30.77 -15.62 3.74
C PRO A 219 -30.73 -16.83 2.80
N SER A 220 -31.29 -17.96 3.22
CA SER A 220 -31.27 -19.19 2.44
C SER A 220 -32.53 -20.03 2.66
N VAL A 221 -33.07 -20.54 1.55
CA VAL A 221 -34.26 -21.42 1.53
C VAL A 221 -34.02 -22.60 0.60
N PHE A 222 -34.83 -23.66 0.73
CA PHE A 222 -34.81 -24.85 -0.14
C PHE A 222 -35.78 -24.69 -1.31
N LEU A 223 -35.63 -25.52 -2.35
CA LEU A 223 -36.52 -25.54 -3.51
C LEU A 223 -38.00 -25.74 -3.13
N SER A 224 -38.29 -26.54 -2.11
CA SER A 224 -39.64 -26.86 -1.64
C SER A 224 -40.23 -25.82 -0.69
N THR A 225 -39.48 -24.78 -0.29
CA THR A 225 -39.93 -23.75 0.64
C THR A 225 -41.06 -22.93 0.01
N THR A 226 -42.16 -22.72 0.71
CA THR A 226 -43.32 -21.93 0.22
C THR A 226 -42.98 -20.44 0.15
N ILE A 227 -43.62 -19.69 -0.73
CA ILE A 227 -43.39 -18.25 -0.88
C ILE A 227 -43.67 -17.49 0.41
N SER A 228 -44.64 -17.92 1.22
CA SER A 228 -44.88 -17.31 2.54
C SER A 228 -43.65 -17.41 3.46
N GLN A 229 -42.97 -18.55 3.47
CA GLN A 229 -41.73 -18.77 4.23
C GLN A 229 -40.54 -18.03 3.61
N VAL A 230 -40.47 -17.93 2.28
CA VAL A 230 -39.48 -17.11 1.56
C VAL A 230 -39.60 -15.65 2.00
N ILE A 231 -40.81 -15.08 2.02
CA ILE A 231 -41.06 -13.68 2.45
C ILE A 231 -40.64 -13.50 3.92
N TYR A 232 -40.96 -14.47 4.78
CA TYR A 232 -40.56 -14.42 6.19
C TYR A 232 -39.00 -14.39 6.31
N GLU A 233 -38.27 -15.27 5.59
CA GLU A 233 -36.82 -15.31 5.62
C GLU A 233 -36.19 -14.01 5.08
N MET A 234 -36.70 -13.48 3.96
CA MET A 234 -36.26 -12.20 3.40
C MET A 234 -36.47 -11.03 4.36
N SER A 235 -37.64 -10.96 5.02
CA SER A 235 -37.95 -9.94 6.00
C SER A 235 -37.06 -10.05 7.23
N ARG A 236 -36.78 -11.26 7.69
CA ARG A 236 -35.95 -11.53 8.88
C ARG A 236 -34.48 -11.12 8.64
N LYS A 237 -33.97 -11.37 7.44
CA LYS A 237 -32.55 -11.11 7.08
C LYS A 237 -32.32 -9.71 6.51
N ALA A 238 -33.36 -9.06 5.99
CA ALA A 238 -33.36 -7.67 5.50
C ALA A 238 -32.30 -7.33 4.43
N LEU A 239 -31.92 -8.31 3.58
CA LEU A 239 -30.96 -8.11 2.47
C LEU A 239 -31.64 -7.95 1.10
N GLY A 240 -32.98 -7.76 1.07
CA GLY A 240 -33.75 -7.56 -0.15
C GLY A 240 -33.79 -8.74 -1.11
N MET A 241 -33.26 -9.91 -0.67
CA MET A 241 -33.24 -11.15 -1.44
C MET A 241 -33.06 -12.36 -0.52
N THR A 242 -33.38 -13.55 -1.05
CA THR A 242 -32.93 -14.83 -0.47
C THR A 242 -32.30 -15.72 -1.54
N THR A 243 -31.39 -16.57 -1.13
CA THR A 243 -30.79 -17.60 -1.98
C THR A 243 -31.63 -18.87 -1.92
N VAL A 244 -31.68 -19.61 -3.03
CA VAL A 244 -32.30 -20.93 -3.10
C VAL A 244 -31.22 -21.97 -3.27
N VAL A 245 -31.18 -22.95 -2.38
CA VAL A 245 -30.12 -23.97 -2.34
C VAL A 245 -30.66 -25.36 -2.51
N GLU A 246 -29.85 -26.22 -3.12
CA GLU A 246 -30.08 -27.68 -3.21
C GLU A 246 -28.76 -28.40 -2.90
N ALA A 247 -28.75 -29.28 -1.92
CA ALA A 247 -27.56 -30.01 -1.48
C ALA A 247 -26.33 -29.06 -1.18
N GLY A 248 -26.60 -27.89 -0.58
CA GLY A 248 -25.58 -26.89 -0.26
C GLY A 248 -25.13 -26.00 -1.43
N LYS A 249 -25.57 -26.27 -2.65
CA LYS A 249 -25.24 -25.50 -3.84
C LYS A 249 -26.28 -24.44 -4.13
N LEU A 250 -25.82 -23.29 -4.60
CA LEU A 250 -26.70 -22.22 -5.06
C LEU A 250 -27.35 -22.62 -6.39
N VAL A 251 -28.69 -22.67 -6.42
CA VAL A 251 -29.46 -22.99 -7.63
C VAL A 251 -30.28 -21.81 -8.16
N GLY A 252 -30.54 -20.81 -7.32
CA GLY A 252 -31.25 -19.61 -7.71
C GLY A 252 -31.32 -18.57 -6.62
N VAL A 253 -31.98 -17.46 -6.92
CA VAL A 253 -32.29 -16.35 -5.97
C VAL A 253 -33.71 -15.87 -6.16
N ILE A 254 -34.29 -15.27 -5.12
CA ILE A 254 -35.56 -14.55 -5.16
C ILE A 254 -35.31 -13.18 -4.55
N SER A 255 -35.54 -12.12 -5.30
CA SER A 255 -35.42 -10.73 -4.84
C SER A 255 -36.79 -10.10 -4.55
N ASP A 256 -36.82 -8.96 -3.87
CA ASP A 256 -38.05 -8.16 -3.67
C ASP A 256 -38.71 -7.80 -5.01
N GLY A 257 -37.90 -7.54 -6.04
CA GLY A 257 -38.39 -7.28 -7.39
C GLY A 257 -39.07 -8.51 -8.02
N ASP A 258 -38.54 -9.72 -7.75
CA ASP A 258 -39.16 -10.95 -8.23
C ASP A 258 -40.50 -11.20 -7.54
N LEU A 259 -40.56 -11.05 -6.21
CA LEU A 259 -41.80 -11.19 -5.46
C LEU A 259 -42.88 -10.22 -5.94
N ARG A 260 -42.54 -8.97 -6.22
CA ARG A 260 -43.47 -7.98 -6.76
C ARG A 260 -44.02 -8.43 -8.11
N ARG A 261 -43.19 -8.85 -9.03
CA ARG A 261 -43.61 -9.37 -10.36
C ARG A 261 -44.47 -10.65 -10.26
N LEU A 262 -44.16 -11.53 -9.32
CA LEU A 262 -44.93 -12.73 -9.06
C LEU A 262 -46.34 -12.41 -8.53
N LEU A 263 -46.46 -11.46 -7.58
CA LEU A 263 -47.72 -10.96 -7.06
C LEU A 263 -48.60 -10.33 -8.14
N GLU A 264 -47.99 -9.55 -9.04
CA GLU A 264 -48.70 -8.96 -10.20
C GLU A 264 -49.27 -10.01 -11.15
N ARG A 265 -48.53 -11.13 -11.34
CA ARG A 265 -48.93 -12.20 -12.30
C ARG A 265 -49.93 -13.20 -11.72
N HIS A 266 -49.76 -13.59 -10.47
CA HIS A 266 -50.48 -14.71 -9.85
C HIS A 266 -51.43 -14.27 -8.73
N GLY A 267 -51.42 -13.00 -8.37
CA GLY A 267 -52.27 -12.52 -7.26
C GLY A 267 -52.01 -13.32 -5.97
N LYS A 268 -53.09 -13.79 -5.31
CA LYS A 268 -52.98 -14.56 -4.09
C LYS A 268 -52.46 -16.00 -4.28
N GLU A 269 -52.52 -16.53 -5.49
CA GLU A 269 -52.07 -17.89 -5.79
C GLU A 269 -50.52 -18.04 -5.67
N VAL A 270 -49.82 -16.92 -5.64
CA VAL A 270 -48.34 -16.91 -5.42
C VAL A 270 -47.95 -17.60 -4.10
N PHE A 271 -48.80 -17.55 -3.07
CA PHE A 271 -48.51 -18.15 -1.77
C PHE A 271 -48.54 -19.66 -1.76
N ASP A 272 -49.14 -20.31 -2.80
CA ASP A 272 -49.18 -21.74 -3.00
C ASP A 272 -47.97 -22.25 -3.79
N LEU A 273 -47.17 -21.34 -4.35
CA LEU A 273 -45.97 -21.67 -5.10
C LEU A 273 -44.79 -21.92 -4.18
N THR A 274 -43.81 -22.64 -4.71
CA THR A 274 -42.53 -22.94 -4.04
C THR A 274 -41.39 -22.04 -4.55
N ALA A 275 -40.32 -21.92 -3.77
CA ALA A 275 -39.12 -21.20 -4.16
C ALA A 275 -38.51 -21.70 -5.48
N GLY A 276 -38.54 -23.03 -5.69
CA GLY A 276 -38.05 -23.64 -6.93
C GLY A 276 -38.81 -23.26 -8.18
N GLN A 277 -40.12 -22.94 -8.05
CA GLN A 277 -40.99 -22.49 -9.15
C GLN A 277 -40.81 -20.99 -9.44
N CYS A 278 -40.41 -20.21 -8.42
CA CYS A 278 -40.40 -18.74 -8.46
C CYS A 278 -38.98 -18.13 -8.62
N MET A 279 -37.93 -18.91 -8.37
CA MET A 279 -36.57 -18.39 -8.35
C MET A 279 -36.06 -17.97 -9.73
N THR A 280 -35.23 -16.97 -9.75
CA THR A 280 -34.35 -16.67 -10.90
C THR A 280 -33.14 -17.62 -10.86
N ARG A 281 -32.99 -18.44 -11.90
CA ARG A 281 -31.89 -19.41 -12.04
C ARG A 281 -30.62 -18.72 -12.55
N GLY A 282 -29.48 -19.28 -12.19
CA GLY A 282 -28.16 -18.79 -12.66
C GLY A 282 -27.87 -17.34 -12.26
N PRO A 283 -28.04 -16.96 -10.98
CA PRO A 283 -27.79 -15.60 -10.53
C PRO A 283 -26.30 -15.23 -10.75
N LYS A 284 -26.02 -13.94 -10.79
CA LYS A 284 -24.64 -13.46 -10.75
C LYS A 284 -24.08 -13.74 -9.36
N THR A 285 -22.87 -14.25 -9.31
CA THR A 285 -22.15 -14.63 -8.10
C THR A 285 -20.77 -14.01 -8.06
N ILE A 286 -20.13 -14.03 -6.90
CA ILE A 286 -18.75 -13.61 -6.72
C ILE A 286 -18.02 -14.63 -5.84
N GLY A 287 -16.70 -14.72 -5.98
CA GLY A 287 -15.87 -15.56 -5.11
C GLY A 287 -15.52 -14.87 -3.78
N PRO A 288 -15.27 -15.63 -2.70
CA PRO A 288 -14.95 -15.06 -1.38
C PRO A 288 -13.62 -14.28 -1.37
N ASP A 289 -12.68 -14.64 -2.23
CA ASP A 289 -11.36 -14.01 -2.34
C ASP A 289 -11.34 -12.78 -3.25
N SER A 290 -12.45 -12.47 -3.91
CA SER A 290 -12.58 -11.25 -4.71
C SER A 290 -12.54 -10.01 -3.82
N PHE A 291 -12.08 -8.89 -4.37
CA PHE A 291 -12.10 -7.62 -3.66
C PHE A 291 -13.48 -6.96 -3.70
N ALA A 292 -13.77 -6.18 -2.66
CA ALA A 292 -15.03 -5.44 -2.51
C ALA A 292 -15.31 -4.51 -3.71
N ILE A 293 -14.27 -3.91 -4.30
CA ILE A 293 -14.41 -3.09 -5.50
C ILE A 293 -14.94 -3.90 -6.70
N ALA A 294 -14.49 -5.13 -6.89
CA ALA A 294 -14.97 -5.99 -7.96
C ALA A 294 -16.44 -6.37 -7.75
N ALA A 295 -16.86 -6.56 -6.49
CA ALA A 295 -18.27 -6.77 -6.16
C ALA A 295 -19.13 -5.55 -6.49
N LEU A 296 -18.65 -4.35 -6.17
CA LEU A 296 -19.31 -3.10 -6.48
C LEU A 296 -19.50 -2.93 -8.00
N ASP A 297 -18.45 -3.17 -8.79
CA ASP A 297 -18.51 -3.09 -10.25
C ASP A 297 -19.56 -4.04 -10.83
N VAL A 298 -19.65 -5.27 -10.32
CA VAL A 298 -20.69 -6.23 -10.73
C VAL A 298 -22.10 -5.75 -10.36
N MET A 299 -22.27 -5.22 -9.13
CA MET A 299 -23.56 -4.70 -8.66
C MET A 299 -24.03 -3.52 -9.53
N GLU A 300 -23.14 -2.57 -9.83
CA GLU A 300 -23.44 -1.40 -10.69
C GLU A 300 -23.78 -1.80 -12.13
N GLN A 301 -22.95 -2.63 -12.75
CA GLN A 301 -23.18 -3.09 -14.13
C GLN A 301 -24.47 -3.88 -14.28
N LYS A 302 -24.84 -4.66 -13.28
CA LYS A 302 -26.04 -5.50 -13.31
C LYS A 302 -27.26 -4.84 -12.65
N LYS A 303 -27.09 -3.66 -12.04
CA LYS A 303 -28.13 -2.92 -11.30
C LYS A 303 -28.79 -3.80 -10.22
N ILE A 304 -27.97 -4.49 -9.44
CA ILE A 304 -28.38 -5.35 -8.33
C ILE A 304 -27.74 -4.86 -7.03
N THR A 305 -28.40 -5.09 -5.92
CA THR A 305 -27.95 -4.64 -4.59
C THR A 305 -27.38 -5.75 -3.74
N SER A 306 -27.44 -6.99 -4.20
CA SER A 306 -26.97 -8.16 -3.46
C SER A 306 -26.33 -9.17 -4.39
N LEU A 307 -25.24 -9.79 -3.94
CA LEU A 307 -24.50 -10.82 -4.66
C LEU A 307 -24.33 -12.06 -3.78
N PRO A 308 -24.79 -13.23 -4.21
CA PRO A 308 -24.39 -14.49 -3.60
C PRO A 308 -22.89 -14.74 -3.76
N VAL A 309 -22.27 -15.22 -2.69
CA VAL A 309 -20.85 -15.58 -2.63
C VAL A 309 -20.74 -17.10 -2.67
N VAL A 310 -20.02 -17.61 -3.65
CA VAL A 310 -19.87 -19.06 -3.86
C VAL A 310 -18.39 -19.43 -3.97
N ASP A 311 -18.06 -20.67 -3.61
CA ASP A 311 -16.74 -21.25 -3.88
C ASP A 311 -16.61 -21.75 -5.34
N GLY A 312 -15.42 -22.26 -5.70
CA GLY A 312 -15.16 -22.80 -7.04
C GLY A 312 -15.99 -24.04 -7.41
N ALA A 313 -16.63 -24.69 -6.44
CA ALA A 313 -17.53 -25.84 -6.63
C ALA A 313 -19.02 -25.43 -6.70
N GLY A 314 -19.35 -24.16 -6.52
CA GLY A 314 -20.70 -23.61 -6.52
C GLY A 314 -21.43 -23.73 -5.18
N ASN A 315 -20.73 -24.06 -4.09
CA ASN A 315 -21.33 -24.08 -2.76
C ASN A 315 -21.57 -22.64 -2.29
N LEU A 316 -22.73 -22.40 -1.69
CA LEU A 316 -23.08 -21.08 -1.14
C LEU A 316 -22.32 -20.85 0.17
N LEU A 317 -21.54 -19.77 0.22
CA LEU A 317 -20.76 -19.36 1.39
C LEU A 317 -21.38 -18.16 2.10
N GLY A 318 -22.03 -17.24 1.38
CA GLY A 318 -22.59 -16.02 1.94
C GLY A 318 -23.35 -15.19 0.92
N VAL A 319 -23.80 -14.02 1.37
CA VAL A 319 -24.37 -12.95 0.54
C VAL A 319 -23.72 -11.64 0.92
N LEU A 320 -23.27 -10.89 -0.09
CA LEU A 320 -22.78 -9.51 0.07
C LEU A 320 -23.88 -8.55 -0.35
N HIS A 321 -24.17 -7.53 0.48
CA HIS A 321 -25.13 -6.49 0.17
C HIS A 321 -24.44 -5.14 -0.09
N LEU A 322 -25.01 -4.29 -0.92
CA LEU A 322 -24.45 -2.99 -1.29
C LEU A 322 -24.19 -2.08 -0.07
N HIS A 323 -25.03 -2.16 0.98
CA HIS A 323 -24.84 -1.39 2.22
C HIS A 323 -23.56 -1.79 2.98
N ASP A 324 -23.09 -3.02 2.85
CA ASP A 324 -21.83 -3.47 3.46
C ASP A 324 -20.63 -2.75 2.82
N LEU A 325 -20.76 -2.40 1.54
CA LEU A 325 -19.76 -1.64 0.79
C LEU A 325 -19.75 -0.15 1.15
N TRP A 326 -20.89 0.44 1.57
CA TRP A 326 -20.94 1.84 2.03
C TRP A 326 -20.12 2.06 3.29
N GLY A 327 -20.10 1.12 4.22
CA GLY A 327 -19.23 1.16 5.40
C GLY A 327 -17.75 1.29 5.06
N THR A 328 -17.36 0.93 3.84
CA THR A 328 -16.00 1.04 3.33
C THR A 328 -15.68 2.40 2.66
N GLN A 329 -16.64 3.33 2.60
CA GLN A 329 -16.49 4.64 1.92
C GLN A 329 -16.05 4.52 0.44
N MET A 330 -16.47 3.48 -0.25
CA MET A 330 -16.22 3.27 -1.69
C MET A 330 -17.32 3.86 -2.58
N VAL A 331 -18.48 4.08 -1.99
CA VAL A 331 -19.67 4.68 -2.61
C VAL A 331 -19.94 6.05 -2.01
#